data_8d8d3dca43f929c0559e73b672b42624
#
_entry.id   8d8d3dca43f929c0559e73b672b42624
#
_cell.length_a   1.000
_cell.length_b   1.000
_cell.length_c   1.000
_cell.angle_alpha   90.00
_cell.angle_beta   90.00
_cell.angle_gamma   90.00
#
_symmetry.space_group_name_H-M   'P 1'
#
loop_
_entity.id
_entity.type
_entity.pdbx_description
1 polymer ?
#
loop_
_entity_poly.entity_id
_entity_poly.type
_entity_poly.pdbx_seq_one_letter_code
_entity_poly.pdbx_strand_id
1 'polypeptide(L)'
;DGNKQTFDCQAPLGMVLDPSISAAAPARMSASGYADLIAKIPAGADWMLSDAVGSEPMDDFAFGLVQDGLKEALSDPAGVHAGNVEKVEQLAEGLLLSGFAMQATQSSRPASGAEHQFSHLWDMEHLKYNGASVSHGFKVGIGTLASTAFLEMLLDAPVEQLDIERCVAAWKSWDETERDIRAIFNDDPEFVARGLKETRDKYVDREGLRDQLTRLKKAWPELRERIRRQIIPFDEVRRR
;
A
#
# COMPACT_ATOMS: atom_id res chain seq x y z
N ASP A 1 18.77 14.86 -7.71
CA ASP A 1 18.61 14.83 -6.25
C ASP A 1 18.33 13.44 -5.64
N GLY A 2 18.06 12.38 -6.36
CA GLY A 2 18.00 10.98 -5.87
C GLY A 2 16.84 10.60 -4.95
N ASN A 3 16.08 11.54 -4.41
CA ASN A 3 14.99 11.30 -3.47
C ASN A 3 13.61 11.54 -4.07
N LYS A 4 12.65 10.67 -3.74
CA LYS A 4 11.24 10.96 -3.97
C LYS A 4 10.81 12.11 -3.05
N GLN A 5 10.25 13.15 -3.63
CA GLN A 5 9.72 14.29 -2.87
C GLN A 5 8.21 14.41 -3.14
N THR A 6 7.46 14.69 -2.09
CA THR A 6 6.06 15.07 -2.17
C THR A 6 5.96 16.58 -1.99
N PHE A 7 5.32 17.25 -2.91
CA PHE A 7 5.09 18.69 -2.83
C PHE A 7 3.62 18.95 -2.51
N ASP A 8 3.38 19.79 -1.52
CA ASP A 8 2.05 20.27 -1.24
C ASP A 8 1.62 21.24 -2.34
N CYS A 9 0.51 20.94 -3.00
CA CYS A 9 -0.10 21.78 -4.00
C CYS A 9 -1.62 21.72 -3.91
N GLN A 10 -2.29 22.75 -4.44
CA GLN A 10 -3.75 22.72 -4.53
C GLN A 10 -4.19 21.66 -5.55
N ALA A 11 -5.28 20.97 -5.22
CA ALA A 11 -5.92 20.07 -6.18
C ALA A 11 -6.42 20.84 -7.39
N PRO A 12 -6.47 20.19 -8.58
CA PRO A 12 -7.07 20.82 -9.77
C PRO A 12 -8.51 21.27 -9.50
N LEU A 13 -8.91 22.42 -10.03
CA LEU A 13 -10.29 22.91 -9.95
C LEU A 13 -11.30 21.94 -10.60
N GLY A 14 -10.84 21.21 -11.61
CA GLY A 14 -11.63 20.22 -12.31
C GLY A 14 -10.74 19.34 -13.18
N MET A 15 -11.24 18.17 -13.53
CA MET A 15 -10.59 17.22 -14.42
C MET A 15 -11.53 16.84 -15.56
N VAL A 16 -10.97 16.64 -16.75
CA VAL A 16 -11.66 16.07 -17.90
C VAL A 16 -11.00 14.74 -18.22
N LEU A 17 -11.77 13.67 -18.15
CA LEU A 17 -11.36 12.32 -18.55
C LEU A 17 -12.00 12.00 -19.89
N ASP A 18 -11.19 11.67 -20.89
CA ASP A 18 -11.64 11.05 -22.14
C ASP A 18 -11.16 9.60 -22.17
N PRO A 19 -12.06 8.63 -21.91
CA PRO A 19 -11.71 7.21 -21.88
C PRO A 19 -11.17 6.71 -23.21
N SER A 20 -11.58 7.29 -24.34
CA SER A 20 -11.12 6.88 -25.67
C SER A 20 -9.64 7.17 -25.89
N ILE A 21 -9.14 8.30 -25.36
CA ILE A 21 -7.71 8.65 -25.39
C ILE A 21 -6.93 7.68 -24.51
N SER A 22 -7.43 7.41 -23.30
CA SER A 22 -6.78 6.48 -22.35
C SER A 22 -6.75 5.06 -22.92
N ALA A 23 -7.81 4.60 -23.57
CA ALA A 23 -7.89 3.28 -24.21
C ALA A 23 -6.95 3.14 -25.43
N ALA A 24 -6.67 4.23 -26.13
CA ALA A 24 -5.71 4.26 -27.23
C ALA A 24 -4.24 4.36 -26.77
N ALA A 25 -3.98 4.53 -25.49
CA ALA A 25 -2.63 4.59 -24.94
C ALA A 25 -1.93 3.22 -25.07
N PRO A 26 -0.57 3.18 -25.09
CA PRO A 26 0.16 1.93 -25.07
C PRO A 26 -0.28 1.01 -23.93
N ALA A 27 -0.56 -0.27 -24.21
CA ALA A 27 -1.07 -1.26 -23.25
C ALA A 27 -0.24 -1.32 -21.94
N ARG A 28 1.08 -1.07 -22.01
CA ARG A 28 1.93 -0.99 -20.81
C ARG A 28 1.54 0.15 -19.84
N MET A 29 0.94 1.23 -20.35
CA MET A 29 0.47 2.34 -19.49
C MET A 29 -0.80 1.92 -18.75
N SER A 30 -1.74 1.29 -19.45
CA SER A 30 -2.95 0.73 -18.84
C SER A 30 -2.62 -0.36 -17.82
N ALA A 31 -1.66 -1.25 -18.15
CA ALA A 31 -1.15 -2.25 -17.22
C ALA A 31 -0.51 -1.63 -15.97
N SER A 32 0.24 -0.54 -16.13
CA SER A 32 0.81 0.20 -15.00
C SER A 32 -0.27 0.83 -14.11
N GLY A 33 -1.33 1.42 -14.72
CA GLY A 33 -2.49 1.94 -13.99
C GLY A 33 -3.27 0.84 -13.29
N TYR A 34 -3.48 -0.30 -13.95
CA TYR A 34 -4.13 -1.47 -13.34
C TYR A 34 -3.36 -2.00 -12.13
N ALA A 35 -2.03 -2.09 -12.24
CA ALA A 35 -1.16 -2.52 -11.15
C ALA A 35 -1.19 -1.54 -9.96
N ASP A 36 -1.34 -0.25 -10.21
CA ASP A 36 -1.53 0.73 -9.16
C ASP A 36 -2.95 0.67 -8.54
N LEU A 37 -3.98 0.42 -9.35
CA LEU A 37 -5.33 0.28 -8.83
C LEU A 37 -5.51 -0.98 -7.97
N ILE A 38 -4.98 -2.15 -8.39
CA ILE A 38 -5.10 -3.39 -7.61
C ILE A 38 -4.38 -3.30 -6.26
N ALA A 39 -3.38 -2.45 -6.14
CA ALA A 39 -2.67 -2.16 -4.89
C ALA A 39 -3.59 -1.62 -3.78
N LYS A 40 -4.71 -0.99 -4.13
CA LYS A 40 -5.68 -0.47 -3.16
C LYS A 40 -6.36 -1.60 -2.37
N ILE A 41 -6.36 -2.83 -2.89
CA ILE A 41 -6.89 -4.01 -2.20
C ILE A 41 -6.08 -4.32 -0.93
N PRO A 42 -4.77 -4.64 -0.99
CA PRO A 42 -3.98 -4.86 0.22
C PRO A 42 -3.79 -3.58 1.04
N ALA A 43 -3.76 -2.37 0.42
CA ALA A 43 -3.71 -1.11 1.15
C ALA A 43 -4.91 -0.94 2.09
N GLY A 44 -6.11 -1.31 1.64
CA GLY A 44 -7.32 -1.30 2.49
C GLY A 44 -7.20 -2.27 3.66
N ALA A 45 -6.70 -3.49 3.45
CA ALA A 45 -6.47 -4.46 4.51
C ALA A 45 -5.40 -3.99 5.52
N ASP A 46 -4.34 -3.37 5.04
CA ASP A 46 -3.28 -2.76 5.86
C ASP A 46 -3.84 -1.61 6.72
N TRP A 47 -4.75 -0.80 6.18
CA TRP A 47 -5.41 0.26 6.95
C TRP A 47 -6.34 -0.30 8.03
N MET A 48 -7.10 -1.38 7.74
CA MET A 48 -7.89 -2.09 8.76
C MET A 48 -7.01 -2.60 9.92
N LEU A 49 -5.80 -3.10 9.61
CA LEU A 49 -4.83 -3.52 10.64
C LEU A 49 -4.34 -2.34 11.47
N SER A 50 -3.97 -1.24 10.82
CA SER A 50 -3.48 -0.03 11.49
C SER A 50 -4.54 0.59 12.41
N ASP A 51 -5.79 0.61 11.98
CA ASP A 51 -6.93 1.04 12.80
C ASP A 51 -7.13 0.12 14.01
N ALA A 52 -7.14 -1.19 13.80
CA ALA A 52 -7.35 -2.17 14.86
C ALA A 52 -6.28 -2.12 15.95
N VAL A 53 -5.03 -1.83 15.61
CA VAL A 53 -3.95 -1.65 16.60
C VAL A 53 -3.90 -0.24 17.18
N GLY A 54 -4.69 0.69 16.62
CA GLY A 54 -4.78 2.07 17.09
C GLY A 54 -3.60 2.95 16.67
N SER A 55 -2.86 2.56 15.64
CA SER A 55 -1.76 3.36 15.11
C SER A 55 -2.24 4.43 14.13
N GLU A 56 -3.29 4.15 13.36
CA GLU A 56 -3.80 5.06 12.34
C GLU A 56 -5.31 4.83 12.13
N PRO A 57 -6.17 5.73 12.60
CA PRO A 57 -7.61 5.54 12.53
C PRO A 57 -8.10 5.52 11.08
N MET A 58 -9.05 4.64 10.79
CA MET A 58 -9.65 4.53 9.47
C MET A 58 -10.77 5.56 9.30
N ASP A 59 -10.73 6.29 8.20
CA ASP A 59 -11.83 7.14 7.76
C ASP A 59 -12.77 6.31 6.87
N ASP A 60 -13.96 6.00 7.38
CA ASP A 60 -14.94 5.13 6.71
C ASP A 60 -15.40 5.70 5.37
N PHE A 61 -15.52 7.04 5.24
CA PHE A 61 -15.91 7.67 3.99
C PHE A 61 -14.81 7.52 2.93
N ALA A 62 -13.57 7.86 3.28
CA ALA A 62 -12.46 7.74 2.36
C ALA A 62 -12.16 6.28 2.00
N PHE A 63 -12.31 5.36 2.97
CA PHE A 63 -12.20 3.93 2.74
C PHE A 63 -13.26 3.45 1.74
N GLY A 64 -14.54 3.78 1.96
CA GLY A 64 -15.63 3.44 1.06
C GLY A 64 -15.42 4.00 -0.34
N LEU A 65 -14.99 5.26 -0.44
CA LEU A 65 -14.74 5.92 -1.73
C LEU A 65 -13.71 5.16 -2.60
N VAL A 66 -12.72 4.51 -1.99
CA VAL A 66 -11.72 3.71 -2.71
C VAL A 66 -12.16 2.28 -2.93
N GLN A 67 -12.79 1.65 -1.93
CA GLN A 67 -13.01 0.20 -1.93
C GLN A 67 -14.34 -0.22 -2.57
N ASP A 68 -15.35 0.67 -2.56
CA ASP A 68 -16.65 0.36 -3.17
C ASP A 68 -16.51 0.30 -4.69
N GLY A 69 -16.89 -0.83 -5.28
CA GLY A 69 -16.77 -1.07 -6.72
C GLY A 69 -15.35 -1.44 -7.21
N LEU A 70 -14.32 -1.36 -6.36
CA LEU A 70 -12.93 -1.60 -6.76
C LEU A 70 -12.72 -2.99 -7.39
N LYS A 71 -13.27 -4.03 -6.80
CA LYS A 71 -13.14 -5.41 -7.34
C LYS A 71 -13.82 -5.58 -8.68
N GLU A 72 -14.91 -4.85 -8.92
CA GLU A 72 -15.61 -4.84 -10.21
C GLU A 72 -14.78 -4.12 -11.28
N ALA A 73 -14.22 -2.95 -10.96
CA ALA A 73 -13.29 -2.22 -11.83
C ALA A 73 -12.06 -3.06 -12.22
N LEU A 74 -11.63 -3.97 -11.34
CA LEU A 74 -10.51 -4.87 -11.55
C LEU A 74 -10.90 -6.23 -12.16
N SER A 75 -12.17 -6.46 -12.53
CA SER A 75 -12.67 -7.78 -12.92
C SER A 75 -12.16 -8.29 -14.26
N ASP A 76 -11.80 -7.38 -15.18
CA ASP A 76 -11.40 -7.72 -16.55
C ASP A 76 -10.03 -7.13 -16.94
N PRO A 77 -8.92 -7.69 -16.44
CA PRO A 77 -7.58 -7.25 -16.80
C PRO A 77 -7.27 -7.43 -18.30
N ALA A 78 -7.87 -8.44 -18.94
CA ALA A 78 -7.67 -8.68 -20.37
C ALA A 78 -8.34 -7.58 -21.21
N GLY A 79 -9.54 -7.16 -20.86
CA GLY A 79 -10.22 -6.02 -21.49
C GLY A 79 -9.45 -4.72 -21.33
N VAL A 80 -8.90 -4.45 -20.15
CA VAL A 80 -8.01 -3.28 -19.91
C VAL A 80 -6.79 -3.37 -20.82
N HIS A 81 -6.13 -4.51 -20.88
CA HIS A 81 -4.95 -4.73 -21.74
C HIS A 81 -5.27 -4.55 -23.23
N ALA A 82 -6.44 -4.99 -23.66
CA ALA A 82 -6.90 -4.86 -25.05
C ALA A 82 -7.36 -3.44 -25.43
N GLY A 83 -7.39 -2.49 -24.47
CA GLY A 83 -7.86 -1.13 -24.72
C GLY A 83 -9.39 -1.04 -24.87
N ASN A 84 -10.14 -1.93 -24.22
CA ASN A 84 -11.59 -1.79 -24.16
C ASN A 84 -11.95 -0.50 -23.42
N VAL A 85 -12.67 0.40 -24.11
CA VAL A 85 -12.96 1.76 -23.61
C VAL A 85 -13.70 1.72 -22.28
N GLU A 86 -14.73 0.88 -22.13
CA GLU A 86 -15.50 0.74 -20.89
C GLU A 86 -14.62 0.26 -19.71
N LYS A 87 -13.73 -0.72 -19.96
CA LYS A 87 -12.85 -1.26 -18.92
C LYS A 87 -11.74 -0.29 -18.53
N VAL A 88 -11.24 0.49 -19.48
CA VAL A 88 -10.27 1.56 -19.22
C VAL A 88 -10.94 2.74 -18.49
N GLU A 89 -12.20 3.04 -18.79
CA GLU A 89 -13.00 4.02 -18.05
C GLU A 89 -13.15 3.63 -16.59
N GLN A 90 -13.60 2.39 -16.30
CA GLN A 90 -13.71 1.86 -14.94
C GLN A 90 -12.37 1.91 -14.17
N LEU A 91 -11.27 1.57 -14.84
CA LEU A 91 -9.93 1.69 -14.28
C LEU A 91 -9.59 3.14 -13.91
N ALA A 92 -9.85 4.07 -14.83
CA ALA A 92 -9.54 5.48 -14.63
C ALA A 92 -10.41 6.10 -13.52
N GLU A 93 -11.69 5.77 -13.46
CA GLU A 93 -12.60 6.18 -12.39
C GLU A 93 -12.10 5.69 -11.01
N GLY A 94 -11.69 4.42 -10.88
CA GLY A 94 -11.13 3.90 -9.64
C GLY A 94 -9.87 4.65 -9.19
N LEU A 95 -9.00 5.01 -10.12
CA LEU A 95 -7.81 5.84 -9.84
C LEU A 95 -8.20 7.27 -9.42
N LEU A 96 -9.23 7.86 -10.04
CA LEU A 96 -9.74 9.18 -9.66
C LEU A 96 -10.36 9.17 -8.27
N LEU A 97 -11.18 8.17 -7.95
CA LEU A 97 -11.79 8.03 -6.63
C LEU A 97 -10.73 7.91 -5.54
N SER A 98 -9.64 7.18 -5.80
CA SER A 98 -8.51 7.12 -4.87
C SER A 98 -7.83 8.49 -4.67
N GLY A 99 -7.74 9.30 -5.72
CA GLY A 99 -7.26 10.68 -5.65
C GLY A 99 -8.17 11.57 -4.80
N PHE A 100 -9.49 11.45 -4.96
CA PHE A 100 -10.45 12.20 -4.15
C PHE A 100 -10.42 11.79 -2.68
N ALA A 101 -10.26 10.50 -2.39
CA ALA A 101 -10.10 10.01 -1.01
C ALA A 101 -8.84 10.58 -0.35
N MET A 102 -7.71 10.61 -1.06
CA MET A 102 -6.48 11.25 -0.57
C MET A 102 -6.68 12.76 -0.33
N GLN A 103 -7.41 13.44 -1.21
CA GLN A 103 -7.72 14.86 -1.03
C GLN A 103 -8.62 15.10 0.20
N ALA A 104 -9.62 14.25 0.41
CA ALA A 104 -10.54 14.37 1.54
C ALA A 104 -9.84 14.18 2.89
N THR A 105 -8.91 13.24 2.96
CA THR A 105 -8.16 12.93 4.19
C THR A 105 -6.88 13.75 4.36
N GLN A 106 -6.46 14.51 3.34
CA GLN A 106 -5.15 15.18 3.29
C GLN A 106 -3.99 14.20 3.55
N SER A 107 -4.15 12.96 3.12
CA SER A 107 -3.22 11.86 3.34
C SER A 107 -3.21 10.91 2.13
N SER A 108 -2.09 10.25 1.89
CA SER A 108 -2.01 9.17 0.90
C SER A 108 -2.60 7.84 1.40
N ARG A 109 -2.95 7.75 2.68
CA ARG A 109 -3.36 6.50 3.34
C ARG A 109 -4.50 5.75 2.66
N PRO A 110 -5.57 6.41 2.16
CA PRO A 110 -6.65 5.70 1.47
C PRO A 110 -6.21 4.91 0.23
N ALA A 111 -5.12 5.35 -0.40
CA ALA A 111 -4.65 4.80 -1.68
C ALA A 111 -3.29 4.09 -1.60
N SER A 112 -2.59 4.12 -0.46
CA SER A 112 -1.19 3.74 -0.35
C SER A 112 -0.92 3.08 1.01
N GLY A 113 -0.59 1.80 1.00
CA GLY A 113 -0.20 1.01 2.16
C GLY A 113 1.26 0.55 2.07
N ALA A 114 1.55 -0.61 2.66
CA ALA A 114 2.89 -1.20 2.68
C ALA A 114 3.46 -1.47 1.28
N GLU A 115 2.63 -1.79 0.30
CA GLU A 115 3.04 -2.04 -1.09
C GLU A 115 3.71 -0.83 -1.74
N HIS A 116 3.30 0.38 -1.40
CA HIS A 116 3.92 1.60 -1.89
C HIS A 116 5.30 1.86 -1.29
N GLN A 117 5.58 1.37 -0.07
CA GLN A 117 6.90 1.52 0.55
C GLN A 117 7.97 0.78 -0.26
N PHE A 118 7.67 -0.39 -0.83
CA PHE A 118 8.56 -1.07 -1.77
C PHE A 118 8.86 -0.19 -3.00
N SER A 119 7.82 0.41 -3.58
CA SER A 119 7.98 1.30 -4.73
C SER A 119 8.86 2.51 -4.39
N HIS A 120 8.67 3.13 -3.21
CA HIS A 120 9.45 4.27 -2.76
C HIS A 120 10.94 3.92 -2.60
N LEU A 121 11.25 2.77 -1.99
CA LEU A 121 12.62 2.29 -1.87
C LEU A 121 13.27 2.11 -3.25
N TRP A 122 12.59 1.43 -4.17
CA TRP A 122 13.11 1.22 -5.53
C TRP A 122 13.21 2.52 -6.36
N ASP A 123 12.40 3.54 -6.07
CA ASP A 123 12.58 4.87 -6.65
C ASP A 123 13.88 5.52 -6.18
N MET A 124 14.18 5.41 -4.88
CA MET A 124 15.42 5.93 -4.31
C MET A 124 16.66 5.20 -4.85
N GLU A 125 16.56 3.89 -5.07
CA GLU A 125 17.62 3.06 -5.68
C GLU A 125 17.73 3.23 -7.20
N HIS A 126 16.90 4.08 -7.83
CA HIS A 126 16.86 4.27 -9.28
C HIS A 126 16.70 2.97 -10.06
N LEU A 127 15.81 2.07 -9.59
CA LEU A 127 15.59 0.76 -10.18
C LEU A 127 15.36 0.84 -11.70
N LYS A 128 16.16 0.07 -12.44
CA LYS A 128 16.05 -0.09 -13.89
C LYS A 128 15.82 -1.55 -14.26
N TYR A 129 15.02 -1.76 -15.27
CA TYR A 129 14.83 -3.06 -15.91
C TYR A 129 15.18 -2.94 -17.38
N ASN A 130 16.13 -3.77 -17.86
CA ASN A 130 16.66 -3.69 -19.23
C ASN A 130 17.13 -2.28 -19.63
N GLY A 131 17.76 -1.55 -18.69
CA GLY A 131 18.29 -0.20 -18.91
C GLY A 131 17.26 0.93 -18.87
N ALA A 132 15.96 0.63 -18.77
CA ALA A 132 14.90 1.61 -18.69
C ALA A 132 14.36 1.75 -17.25
N SER A 133 13.91 2.96 -16.87
CA SER A 133 13.24 3.18 -15.60
C SER A 133 11.91 2.42 -15.56
N VAL A 134 11.65 1.77 -14.43
CA VAL A 134 10.39 1.05 -14.19
C VAL A 134 9.31 2.05 -13.78
N SER A 135 8.10 1.93 -14.35
CA SER A 135 6.98 2.80 -13.96
C SER A 135 6.59 2.60 -12.51
N HIS A 136 5.97 3.64 -11.90
CA HIS A 136 5.46 3.58 -10.54
C HIS A 136 4.53 2.38 -10.34
N GLY A 137 3.49 2.25 -11.18
CA GLY A 137 2.52 1.17 -11.05
C GLY A 137 3.14 -0.23 -11.13
N PHE A 138 4.14 -0.48 -11.98
CA PHE A 138 4.81 -1.78 -11.99
C PHE A 138 5.59 -2.07 -10.71
N LYS A 139 6.24 -1.07 -10.12
CA LYS A 139 6.89 -1.22 -8.80
C LYS A 139 5.86 -1.51 -7.72
N VAL A 140 4.79 -0.73 -7.69
CA VAL A 140 3.67 -0.93 -6.77
C VAL A 140 3.03 -2.30 -6.96
N GLY A 141 2.86 -2.78 -8.21
CA GLY A 141 2.34 -4.13 -8.51
C GLY A 141 3.17 -5.25 -7.88
N ILE A 142 4.51 -5.15 -7.93
CA ILE A 142 5.38 -6.12 -7.24
C ILE A 142 5.24 -5.98 -5.71
N GLY A 143 5.18 -4.75 -5.19
CA GLY A 143 4.88 -4.51 -3.76
C GLY A 143 3.52 -5.08 -3.34
N THR A 144 2.52 -5.03 -4.22
CA THR A 144 1.19 -5.63 -4.01
C THR A 144 1.27 -7.14 -3.81
N LEU A 145 2.08 -7.84 -4.64
CA LEU A 145 2.31 -9.27 -4.44
C LEU A 145 2.93 -9.57 -3.07
N ALA A 146 3.95 -8.82 -2.68
CA ALA A 146 4.60 -8.99 -1.38
C ALA A 146 3.62 -8.71 -0.22
N SER A 147 2.88 -7.61 -0.27
CA SER A 147 1.90 -7.25 0.77
C SER A 147 0.76 -8.26 0.86
N THR A 148 0.27 -8.77 -0.27
CA THR A 148 -0.76 -9.82 -0.28
C THR A 148 -0.24 -11.10 0.36
N ALA A 149 0.99 -11.53 0.04
CA ALA A 149 1.60 -12.70 0.66
C ALA A 149 1.74 -12.54 2.18
N PHE A 150 2.15 -11.36 2.68
CA PHE A 150 2.20 -11.09 4.11
C PHE A 150 0.82 -11.13 4.77
N LEU A 151 -0.21 -10.60 4.12
CA LEU A 151 -1.58 -10.66 4.63
C LEU A 151 -2.10 -12.11 4.70
N GLU A 152 -1.83 -12.95 3.68
CA GLU A 152 -2.18 -14.38 3.72
C GLU A 152 -1.44 -15.11 4.86
N MET A 153 -0.13 -14.88 5.01
CA MET A 153 0.63 -15.44 6.14
C MET A 153 0.04 -15.01 7.50
N LEU A 154 -0.38 -13.75 7.62
CA LEU A 154 -1.02 -13.26 8.84
C LEU A 154 -2.38 -13.91 9.08
N LEU A 155 -3.19 -14.11 8.04
CA LEU A 155 -4.48 -14.81 8.14
C LEU A 155 -4.36 -16.26 8.60
N ASP A 156 -3.24 -16.92 8.28
CA ASP A 156 -2.93 -18.28 8.69
C ASP A 156 -2.24 -18.37 10.06
N ALA A 157 -1.75 -17.22 10.57
CA ALA A 157 -1.08 -17.18 11.86
C ALA A 157 -2.07 -17.37 13.02
N PRO A 158 -1.69 -18.08 14.09
CA PRO A 158 -2.53 -18.27 15.28
C PRO A 158 -2.51 -17.02 16.19
N VAL A 159 -3.01 -15.90 15.70
CA VAL A 159 -2.96 -14.59 16.40
C VAL A 159 -3.69 -14.64 17.75
N GLU A 160 -4.77 -15.44 17.86
CA GLU A 160 -5.47 -15.64 19.12
C GLU A 160 -4.60 -16.27 20.21
N GLN A 161 -3.59 -17.05 19.79
CA GLN A 161 -2.65 -17.74 20.69
C GLN A 161 -1.35 -16.96 20.87
N LEU A 162 -1.26 -15.73 20.33
CA LEU A 162 -0.03 -14.93 20.39
C LEU A 162 0.44 -14.74 21.84
N ASP A 163 1.69 -15.09 22.11
CA ASP A 163 2.38 -14.76 23.36
C ASP A 163 2.93 -13.33 23.28
N ILE A 164 2.13 -12.39 23.79
CA ILE A 164 2.45 -10.96 23.74
C ILE A 164 3.75 -10.65 24.47
N GLU A 165 3.99 -11.24 25.65
CA GLU A 165 5.20 -10.95 26.43
C GLU A 165 6.46 -11.47 25.73
N ARG A 166 6.37 -12.59 25.05
CA ARG A 166 7.47 -13.09 24.20
C ARG A 166 7.76 -12.11 23.04
N CYS A 167 6.72 -11.59 22.39
CA CYS A 167 6.89 -10.60 21.32
C CYS A 167 7.52 -9.31 21.84
N VAL A 168 7.03 -8.81 22.97
CA VAL A 168 7.57 -7.60 23.64
C VAL A 168 9.02 -7.80 24.08
N ALA A 169 9.37 -8.96 24.62
CA ALA A 169 10.75 -9.28 25.00
C ALA A 169 11.70 -9.30 23.79
N ALA A 170 11.22 -9.78 22.64
CA ALA A 170 12.00 -9.84 21.40
C ALA A 170 12.00 -8.50 20.61
N TRP A 171 11.23 -7.50 21.04
CA TRP A 171 11.14 -6.22 20.33
C TRP A 171 12.45 -5.44 20.42
N LYS A 172 12.95 -5.03 19.26
CA LYS A 172 14.20 -4.27 19.17
C LYS A 172 14.05 -2.89 19.84
N SER A 173 15.07 -2.52 20.61
CA SER A 173 15.17 -1.15 21.11
C SER A 173 15.39 -0.16 19.95
N TRP A 174 15.18 1.13 20.23
CA TRP A 174 15.48 2.15 19.24
C TRP A 174 16.94 2.10 18.76
N ASP A 175 17.89 1.92 19.67
CA ASP A 175 19.31 1.87 19.33
C ASP A 175 19.67 0.68 18.44
N GLU A 176 18.97 -0.45 18.60
CA GLU A 176 19.12 -1.61 17.72
C GLU A 176 18.50 -1.34 16.36
N THR A 177 17.31 -0.71 16.32
CA THR A 177 16.63 -0.30 15.09
C THR A 177 17.45 0.72 14.30
N GLU A 178 18.04 1.73 14.97
CA GLU A 178 18.93 2.69 14.32
C GLU A 178 20.16 2.03 13.70
N ARG A 179 20.79 1.08 14.41
CA ARG A 179 21.92 0.32 13.87
C ARG A 179 21.55 -0.47 12.61
N ASP A 180 20.38 -1.10 12.61
CA ASP A 180 19.89 -1.83 11.44
C ASP A 180 19.66 -0.90 10.24
N ILE A 181 19.06 0.28 10.47
CA ILE A 181 18.83 1.27 9.41
C ILE A 181 20.16 1.73 8.81
N ARG A 182 21.16 2.04 9.64
CA ARG A 182 22.48 2.43 9.19
C ARG A 182 23.15 1.32 8.36
N ALA A 183 23.04 0.08 8.81
CA ALA A 183 23.61 -1.07 8.11
C ALA A 183 22.90 -1.33 6.75
N ILE A 184 21.58 -1.20 6.70
CA ILE A 184 20.81 -1.38 5.46
C ILE A 184 21.20 -0.36 4.40
N PHE A 185 21.42 0.90 4.79
CA PHE A 185 21.77 1.98 3.88
C PHE A 185 23.29 2.22 3.77
N ASN A 186 24.14 1.28 4.25
CA ASN A 186 25.60 1.39 4.19
C ASN A 186 26.12 2.74 4.70
N ASP A 187 25.52 3.27 5.75
CA ASP A 187 25.82 4.58 6.35
C ASP A 187 25.73 5.79 5.38
N ASP A 188 25.01 5.65 4.24
CA ASP A 188 24.71 6.80 3.38
C ASP A 188 23.95 7.86 4.18
N PRO A 189 24.48 9.10 4.34
CA PRO A 189 23.91 10.06 5.26
C PRO A 189 22.47 10.50 4.91
N GLU A 190 22.14 10.58 3.62
CA GLU A 190 20.84 11.05 3.16
C GLU A 190 19.78 9.97 3.36
N PHE A 191 20.06 8.73 2.96
CA PHE A 191 19.15 7.59 3.15
C PHE A 191 18.99 7.24 4.62
N VAL A 192 20.06 7.26 5.41
CA VAL A 192 20.01 7.03 6.86
C VAL A 192 19.16 8.08 7.55
N ALA A 193 19.36 9.37 7.28
CA ALA A 193 18.59 10.44 7.91
C ALA A 193 17.08 10.29 7.63
N ARG A 194 16.71 9.94 6.39
CA ARG A 194 15.33 9.70 6.01
C ARG A 194 14.77 8.43 6.65
N GLY A 195 15.50 7.33 6.58
CA GLY A 195 15.09 6.06 7.19
C GLY A 195 14.88 6.19 8.70
N LEU A 196 15.78 6.90 9.40
CA LEU A 196 15.64 7.18 10.82
C LEU A 196 14.39 8.01 11.13
N LYS A 197 14.14 9.08 10.36
CA LYS A 197 12.96 9.93 10.55
C LYS A 197 11.67 9.15 10.34
N GLU A 198 11.50 8.50 9.20
CA GLU A 198 10.26 7.77 8.85
C GLU A 198 10.01 6.58 9.79
N THR A 199 11.07 5.91 10.23
CA THR A 199 10.94 4.82 11.20
C THR A 199 10.61 5.36 12.59
N ARG A 200 11.22 6.49 13.02
CA ARG A 200 10.95 7.09 14.33
C ARG A 200 9.50 7.49 14.49
N ASP A 201 8.90 8.03 13.44
CA ASP A 201 7.49 8.45 13.44
C ASP A 201 6.52 7.27 13.65
N LYS A 202 6.95 6.05 13.35
CA LYS A 202 6.15 4.80 13.46
C LYS A 202 6.60 3.87 14.58
N TYR A 203 7.79 4.10 15.14
CA TYR A 203 8.34 3.24 16.18
C TYR A 203 7.54 3.37 17.46
N VAL A 204 7.20 2.24 18.03
CA VAL A 204 6.64 2.15 19.38
C VAL A 204 7.62 1.46 20.32
N ASP A 205 7.64 1.87 21.58
CA ASP A 205 8.39 1.17 22.61
C ASP A 205 7.70 -0.14 23.02
N ARG A 206 8.26 -0.83 23.98
CA ARG A 206 7.73 -2.12 24.45
C ARG A 206 6.33 -2.02 25.07
N GLU A 207 6.00 -0.91 25.70
CA GLU A 207 4.67 -0.68 26.27
C GLU A 207 3.65 -0.43 25.17
N GLY A 208 3.98 0.45 24.22
CA GLY A 208 3.15 0.69 23.03
C GLY A 208 2.93 -0.57 22.19
N LEU A 209 3.98 -1.40 22.01
CA LEU A 209 3.81 -2.69 21.32
C LEU A 209 2.86 -3.63 22.08
N ARG A 210 2.97 -3.71 23.40
CA ARG A 210 2.07 -4.53 24.23
C ARG A 210 0.62 -4.11 24.01
N ASP A 211 0.36 -2.81 24.03
CA ASP A 211 -0.97 -2.26 23.80
C ASP A 211 -1.49 -2.59 22.40
N GLN A 212 -0.66 -2.39 21.37
CA GLN A 212 -1.02 -2.71 19.99
C GLN A 212 -1.33 -4.21 19.81
N LEU A 213 -0.50 -5.10 20.33
CA LEU A 213 -0.72 -6.55 20.24
C LEU A 213 -1.94 -7.00 21.04
N THR A 214 -2.22 -6.35 22.16
CA THR A 214 -3.43 -6.62 22.96
C THR A 214 -4.69 -6.22 22.19
N ARG A 215 -4.70 -5.05 21.56
CA ARG A 215 -5.79 -4.59 20.68
C ARG A 215 -5.97 -5.51 19.50
N LEU A 216 -4.88 -5.87 18.80
CA LEU A 216 -4.90 -6.79 17.67
C LEU A 216 -5.54 -8.13 18.06
N LYS A 217 -5.06 -8.76 19.15
CA LYS A 217 -5.58 -10.05 19.61
C LYS A 217 -7.06 -9.99 19.93
N LYS A 218 -7.52 -8.90 20.55
CA LYS A 218 -8.94 -8.68 20.86
C LYS A 218 -9.80 -8.51 19.59
N ALA A 219 -9.32 -7.75 18.62
CA ALA A 219 -10.06 -7.46 17.39
C ALA A 219 -9.98 -8.59 16.37
N TRP A 220 -9.02 -9.50 16.51
CA TRP A 220 -8.63 -10.45 15.47
C TRP A 220 -9.76 -11.32 14.91
N PRO A 221 -10.68 -11.89 15.69
CA PRO A 221 -11.73 -12.74 15.14
C PRO A 221 -12.57 -12.05 14.07
N GLU A 222 -12.95 -10.81 14.30
CA GLU A 222 -13.72 -10.01 13.34
C GLU A 222 -12.82 -9.45 12.24
N LEU A 223 -11.67 -8.91 12.60
CA LEU A 223 -10.70 -8.33 11.68
C LEU A 223 -10.22 -9.36 10.63
N ARG A 224 -9.94 -10.59 11.06
CA ARG A 224 -9.54 -11.69 10.18
C ARG A 224 -10.55 -11.94 9.06
N GLU A 225 -11.84 -11.96 9.39
CA GLU A 225 -12.91 -12.15 8.42
C GLU A 225 -13.08 -10.93 7.48
N ARG A 226 -12.87 -9.72 8.00
CA ARG A 226 -12.87 -8.49 7.20
C ARG A 226 -11.72 -8.51 6.20
N ILE A 227 -10.49 -8.79 6.64
CA ILE A 227 -9.31 -8.88 5.77
C ILE A 227 -9.48 -9.98 4.73
N ARG A 228 -9.98 -11.17 5.11
CA ARG A 228 -10.23 -12.27 4.18
C ARG A 228 -11.20 -11.89 3.06
N ARG A 229 -12.22 -11.11 3.36
CA ARG A 229 -13.15 -10.58 2.35
C ARG A 229 -12.54 -9.45 1.53
N GLN A 230 -11.63 -8.68 2.11
CA GLN A 230 -10.98 -7.55 1.47
C GLN A 230 -10.00 -8.00 0.39
N ILE A 231 -9.10 -8.91 0.70
CA ILE A 231 -8.00 -9.27 -0.20
C ILE A 231 -8.47 -10.11 -1.41
N ILE A 232 -7.70 -10.03 -2.48
CA ILE A 232 -7.71 -10.98 -3.59
C ILE A 232 -6.56 -11.96 -3.32
N PRO A 233 -6.75 -13.28 -3.46
CA PRO A 233 -5.70 -14.26 -3.21
C PRO A 233 -4.43 -14.01 -4.03
N PHE A 234 -3.27 -14.27 -3.44
CA PHE A 234 -1.96 -14.04 -4.05
C PHE A 234 -1.84 -14.64 -5.46
N ASP A 235 -2.23 -15.91 -5.64
CA ASP A 235 -2.17 -16.57 -6.94
C ASP A 235 -3.09 -15.92 -7.98
N GLU A 236 -4.16 -15.29 -7.56
CA GLU A 236 -5.04 -14.56 -8.46
C GLU A 236 -4.45 -13.19 -8.80
N VAL A 237 -3.91 -12.44 -7.83
CA VAL A 237 -3.20 -11.18 -8.09
C VAL A 237 -2.06 -11.41 -9.07
N ARG A 238 -1.29 -12.49 -8.88
CA ARG A 238 -0.16 -12.84 -9.76
C ARG A 238 -0.57 -13.15 -11.21
N ARG A 239 -1.78 -13.66 -11.41
CA ARG A 239 -2.30 -14.00 -12.75
C ARG A 239 -2.88 -12.81 -13.50
N ARG A 240 -3.30 -11.80 -12.79
CA ARG A 240 -3.85 -10.56 -13.36
C ARG A 240 -2.75 -9.64 -13.86
#